data_d3cdff539442445042f7df4df29de650
#
_entry.id   d3cdff539442445042f7df4df29de650
#
_cell.length_a   1.000
_cell.length_b   1.000
_cell.length_c   1.000
_cell.angle_alpha   90.00
_cell.angle_beta   90.00
_cell.angle_gamma   90.00
#
_symmetry.space_group_name_H-M   'P 1'
#
loop_
_entity.id
_entity.type
_entity.pdbx_description
1 polymer ?
#
loop_
_entity_poly.entity_id
_entity_poly.type
_entity_poly.pdbx_seq_one_letter_code
_entity_poly.pdbx_strand_id
1 'polypeptide(L)'
;MTRLLPFLALLAAPLTAAEAPATLLAQPDKEIVADALTKDAKGAEWKIAKGKWERTAEGLRVEELPADNHGAAGRVPTKLQDFVAAFEFRLDGAKSVSLSINDAKEHVARVLITPTALRVLKDDHDHDGPDKSVLFLHQAEKFEAGTWHRVVLEMVGDTLVATIDGKISAFGRDDLFKAEKANPGFTCAGQSATFRHLAIWSAKAEPKDSWKEASVKIAEAMKAAPKPPAPAAAAKAKAAKAKAKPATEPAK
;
A
#
# COMPACT_ATOMS: atom_id res chain seq x y z
N MET A 1 -21.22 -61.25 9.83
CA MET A 1 -20.36 -60.51 8.85
C MET A 1 -20.36 -59.05 9.25
N THR A 2 -19.32 -58.68 10.01
CA THR A 2 -19.18 -57.32 10.56
C THR A 2 -18.27 -56.51 9.61
N ARG A 3 -18.83 -55.48 8.94
CA ARG A 3 -18.08 -54.61 8.05
C ARG A 3 -17.40 -53.52 8.89
N LEU A 4 -16.07 -53.57 8.96
CA LEU A 4 -15.27 -52.45 9.43
C LEU A 4 -15.25 -51.33 8.36
N LEU A 5 -15.71 -50.14 8.72
CA LEU A 5 -15.53 -48.94 7.94
C LEU A 5 -14.12 -48.36 8.23
N PRO A 6 -13.34 -48.01 7.23
CA PRO A 6 -12.05 -47.36 7.47
C PRO A 6 -12.27 -45.88 7.95
N PHE A 7 -11.67 -45.58 9.08
CA PHE A 7 -11.61 -44.19 9.62
C PHE A 7 -10.58 -43.44 8.77
N LEU A 8 -11.04 -42.53 7.91
CA LEU A 8 -10.17 -41.65 7.14
C LEU A 8 -9.69 -40.54 8.06
N ALA A 9 -8.47 -40.64 8.58
CA ALA A 9 -7.84 -39.59 9.35
C ALA A 9 -7.50 -38.42 8.42
N LEU A 10 -8.22 -37.32 8.55
CA LEU A 10 -7.92 -36.06 7.89
C LEU A 10 -6.64 -35.48 8.52
N LEU A 11 -5.50 -35.68 7.89
CA LEU A 11 -4.25 -35.01 8.27
C LEU A 11 -4.41 -33.51 7.98
N ALA A 12 -4.58 -32.72 9.04
CA ALA A 12 -4.46 -31.28 8.95
C ALA A 12 -3.01 -30.95 8.56
N ALA A 13 -2.80 -30.44 7.34
CA ALA A 13 -1.50 -29.93 6.93
C ALA A 13 -1.12 -28.76 7.86
N PRO A 14 0.13 -28.70 8.35
CA PRO A 14 0.58 -27.58 9.15
C PRO A 14 0.48 -26.31 8.31
N LEU A 15 -0.05 -25.23 8.91
CA LEU A 15 -0.02 -23.89 8.33
C LEU A 15 1.47 -23.49 8.26
N THR A 16 2.06 -23.61 7.10
CA THR A 16 3.44 -23.13 6.88
C THR A 16 3.40 -21.60 6.93
N ALA A 17 4.29 -21.00 7.74
CA ALA A 17 4.54 -19.57 7.74
C ALA A 17 4.77 -19.11 6.30
N ALA A 18 4.25 -17.92 5.95
CA ALA A 18 4.45 -17.37 4.62
C ALA A 18 5.95 -17.18 4.38
N GLU A 19 6.46 -17.64 3.25
CA GLU A 19 7.85 -17.41 2.89
C GLU A 19 8.08 -15.90 2.69
N ALA A 20 9.11 -15.38 3.35
CA ALA A 20 9.45 -13.96 3.24
C ALA A 20 9.82 -13.62 1.78
N PRO A 21 9.37 -12.46 1.26
CA PRO A 21 9.65 -12.06 -0.12
C PRO A 21 11.13 -11.79 -0.34
N ALA A 22 11.56 -11.83 -1.60
CA ALA A 22 12.85 -11.27 -1.98
C ALA A 22 12.86 -9.76 -1.67
N THR A 23 13.89 -9.31 -0.95
CA THR A 23 14.06 -7.94 -0.47
C THR A 23 15.38 -7.35 -0.97
N LEU A 24 15.43 -6.04 -1.12
CA LEU A 24 16.62 -5.30 -1.56
C LEU A 24 17.37 -4.67 -0.39
N LEU A 25 16.64 -4.05 0.54
CA LEU A 25 17.15 -3.32 1.70
C LEU A 25 17.14 -4.18 2.95
N ALA A 26 15.97 -4.72 3.30
CA ALA A 26 15.68 -5.30 4.60
C ALA A 26 16.10 -6.77 4.70
N GLN A 27 16.43 -7.20 5.92
CA GLN A 27 16.54 -8.61 6.30
C GLN A 27 15.28 -8.96 7.11
N PRO A 28 14.28 -9.64 6.51
CA PRO A 28 13.09 -10.08 7.25
C PRO A 28 13.48 -10.98 8.42
N ASP A 29 12.78 -10.85 9.55
CA ASP A 29 13.04 -11.60 10.76
C ASP A 29 11.78 -12.40 11.17
N LYS A 30 10.90 -11.82 11.97
CA LYS A 30 9.71 -12.51 12.49
C LYS A 30 8.46 -12.07 11.72
N GLU A 31 7.64 -13.05 11.31
CA GLU A 31 6.30 -12.77 10.78
C GLU A 31 5.40 -12.17 11.87
N ILE A 32 4.81 -11.02 11.58
CA ILE A 32 3.92 -10.27 12.48
C ILE A 32 2.47 -10.40 12.02
N VAL A 33 2.23 -10.33 10.72
CA VAL A 33 0.91 -10.46 10.10
C VAL A 33 1.02 -11.43 8.94
N ALA A 34 0.10 -12.39 8.90
CA ALA A 34 -0.15 -13.23 7.73
C ALA A 34 -1.66 -13.30 7.52
N ASP A 35 -2.13 -12.79 6.41
CA ASP A 35 -3.55 -12.74 6.07
C ASP A 35 -3.74 -13.00 4.57
N ALA A 36 -4.30 -14.14 4.22
CA ALA A 36 -4.63 -14.43 2.83
C ALA A 36 -5.69 -13.48 2.26
N LEU A 37 -6.40 -12.75 3.13
CA LEU A 37 -7.48 -11.80 2.83
C LEU A 37 -8.72 -12.46 2.21
N THR A 38 -8.81 -13.77 2.14
CA THR A 38 -9.96 -14.51 1.63
C THR A 38 -11.03 -14.72 2.70
N LYS A 39 -12.24 -15.09 2.29
CA LYS A 39 -13.39 -15.30 3.20
C LYS A 39 -13.16 -16.39 4.25
N ASP A 40 -12.36 -17.40 3.91
CA ASP A 40 -12.12 -18.56 4.78
C ASP A 40 -10.84 -18.41 5.63
N ALA A 41 -10.09 -17.32 5.43
CA ALA A 41 -8.85 -17.08 6.15
C ALA A 41 -9.11 -16.49 7.54
N LYS A 42 -8.41 -17.04 8.55
CA LYS A 42 -8.16 -16.28 9.78
C LYS A 42 -7.17 -15.19 9.43
N GLY A 43 -7.57 -13.93 9.56
CA GLY A 43 -6.74 -12.81 9.16
C GLY A 43 -6.65 -11.74 10.24
N ALA A 44 -5.95 -10.68 9.89
CA ALA A 44 -5.82 -9.51 10.74
C ALA A 44 -7.18 -8.85 11.00
N GLU A 45 -7.34 -8.25 12.15
CA GLU A 45 -8.49 -7.40 12.46
C GLU A 45 -8.31 -6.04 11.78
N TRP A 46 -9.18 -5.72 10.83
CA TRP A 46 -9.18 -4.47 10.11
C TRP A 46 -10.03 -3.41 10.79
N LYS A 47 -9.49 -2.24 11.02
CA LYS A 47 -10.25 -1.04 11.37
C LYS A 47 -10.66 -0.33 10.09
N ILE A 48 -11.93 -0.50 9.71
CA ILE A 48 -12.52 0.13 8.53
C ILE A 48 -12.99 1.54 8.91
N ALA A 49 -12.48 2.54 8.20
CA ALA A 49 -12.87 3.93 8.40
C ALA A 49 -13.87 4.39 7.32
N LYS A 50 -13.72 3.93 6.07
CA LYS A 50 -14.50 4.35 4.92
C LYS A 50 -14.64 3.20 3.91
N GLY A 51 -15.72 3.27 3.10
CA GLY A 51 -15.94 2.33 2.00
C GLY A 51 -16.56 1.00 2.43
N LYS A 52 -16.78 0.14 1.43
CA LYS A 52 -17.27 -1.23 1.63
C LYS A 52 -16.11 -2.20 1.49
N TRP A 53 -16.01 -3.13 2.44
CA TRP A 53 -14.94 -4.13 2.55
C TRP A 53 -15.55 -5.51 2.66
N GLU A 54 -15.19 -6.42 1.78
CA GLU A 54 -15.76 -7.76 1.71
C GLU A 54 -14.67 -8.79 1.43
N ARG A 55 -14.55 -9.80 2.29
CA ARG A 55 -13.69 -10.96 2.03
C ARG A 55 -14.40 -11.90 1.06
N THR A 56 -13.80 -12.08 -0.11
CA THR A 56 -14.29 -12.98 -1.15
C THR A 56 -13.42 -14.25 -1.25
N ALA A 57 -13.72 -15.17 -2.15
CA ALA A 57 -12.85 -16.31 -2.41
C ALA A 57 -11.49 -15.88 -3.02
N GLU A 58 -11.43 -14.75 -3.73
CA GLU A 58 -10.23 -14.26 -4.41
C GLU A 58 -9.38 -13.32 -3.57
N GLY A 59 -9.94 -12.72 -2.51
CA GLY A 59 -9.27 -11.75 -1.66
C GLY A 59 -10.23 -10.77 -1.01
N LEU A 60 -9.70 -9.70 -0.44
CA LEU A 60 -10.42 -8.60 0.18
C LEU A 60 -10.79 -7.57 -0.89
N ARG A 61 -12.06 -7.57 -1.29
CA ARG A 61 -12.61 -6.57 -2.22
C ARG A 61 -12.93 -5.30 -1.46
N VAL A 62 -12.49 -4.18 -1.99
CA VAL A 62 -12.64 -2.84 -1.40
C VAL A 62 -13.26 -1.91 -2.43
N GLU A 63 -14.31 -1.19 -2.03
CA GLU A 63 -15.08 -0.26 -2.87
C GLU A 63 -15.20 1.11 -2.19
N GLU A 64 -15.03 2.18 -2.97
CA GLU A 64 -15.41 3.52 -2.54
C GLU A 64 -16.93 3.64 -2.47
N LEU A 65 -17.46 4.21 -1.38
CA LEU A 65 -18.88 4.55 -1.28
C LEU A 65 -19.06 6.04 -1.52
N PRO A 66 -19.91 6.45 -2.49
CA PRO A 66 -20.15 7.87 -2.78
C PRO A 66 -20.60 8.68 -1.55
N ALA A 67 -21.34 8.05 -0.64
CA ALA A 67 -21.82 8.70 0.59
C ALA A 67 -20.69 9.12 1.55
N ASP A 68 -19.51 8.49 1.45
CA ASP A 68 -18.38 8.80 2.30
C ASP A 68 -17.64 10.07 1.87
N ASN A 69 -17.84 10.55 0.63
CA ASN A 69 -17.07 11.65 0.01
C ASN A 69 -15.55 11.47 0.13
N HIS A 70 -15.09 10.25 0.18
CA HIS A 70 -13.71 9.86 0.40
C HIS A 70 -13.49 8.44 -0.14
N GLY A 71 -12.32 8.15 -0.66
CA GLY A 71 -11.94 6.78 -1.02
C GLY A 71 -12.07 5.82 0.18
N ALA A 72 -12.31 4.56 -0.10
CA ALA A 72 -12.29 3.53 0.94
C ALA A 72 -10.95 3.54 1.68
N ALA A 73 -10.97 3.39 3.00
CA ALA A 73 -9.79 3.38 3.86
C ALA A 73 -9.97 2.38 5.01
N GLY A 74 -9.02 1.48 5.16
CA GLY A 74 -8.97 0.50 6.24
C GLY A 74 -7.52 0.25 6.66
N ARG A 75 -7.30 -0.07 7.93
CA ARG A 75 -5.98 -0.19 8.54
C ARG A 75 -5.89 -1.44 9.41
N VAL A 76 -4.71 -2.04 9.46
CA VAL A 76 -4.37 -3.13 10.38
C VAL A 76 -3.60 -2.54 11.56
N PRO A 77 -4.19 -2.48 12.78
CA PRO A 77 -3.48 -2.02 13.95
C PRO A 77 -2.30 -2.94 14.24
N THR A 78 -1.10 -2.44 14.11
CA THR A 78 0.14 -3.17 14.44
C THR A 78 1.29 -2.21 14.62
N LYS A 79 2.15 -2.49 15.60
CA LYS A 79 3.34 -1.70 15.88
C LYS A 79 4.52 -2.23 15.09
N LEU A 80 5.12 -1.37 14.28
CA LEU A 80 6.22 -1.70 13.40
C LEU A 80 7.33 -0.66 13.57
N GLN A 81 8.58 -1.12 13.67
CA GLN A 81 9.75 -0.25 13.61
C GLN A 81 10.38 -0.39 12.23
N ASP A 82 11.26 -1.34 12.04
CA ASP A 82 11.79 -1.76 10.76
C ASP A 82 11.01 -2.99 10.30
N PHE A 83 10.59 -3.02 9.05
CA PHE A 83 9.68 -4.06 8.58
C PHE A 83 9.72 -4.28 7.07
N VAL A 84 9.17 -5.43 6.67
CA VAL A 84 8.83 -5.75 5.29
C VAL A 84 7.34 -6.03 5.22
N ALA A 85 6.63 -5.41 4.27
CA ALA A 85 5.25 -5.74 3.96
C ALA A 85 5.14 -6.20 2.51
N ALA A 86 4.44 -7.31 2.27
CA ALA A 86 4.14 -7.80 0.94
C ALA A 86 2.65 -8.05 0.79
N PHE A 87 2.10 -7.75 -0.38
CA PHE A 87 0.72 -8.04 -0.74
C PHE A 87 0.55 -8.06 -2.25
N GLU A 88 -0.59 -8.55 -2.70
CA GLU A 88 -0.98 -8.45 -4.09
C GLU A 88 -2.26 -7.61 -4.21
N PHE A 89 -2.38 -6.90 -5.32
CA PHE A 89 -3.57 -6.13 -5.66
C PHE A 89 -3.99 -6.36 -7.11
N ARG A 90 -5.28 -6.12 -7.37
CA ARG A 90 -5.88 -6.11 -8.70
C ARG A 90 -6.83 -4.93 -8.79
N LEU A 91 -6.70 -4.15 -9.87
CA LEU A 91 -7.62 -3.05 -10.15
C LEU A 91 -8.88 -3.59 -10.83
N ASP A 92 -10.02 -3.43 -10.16
CA ASP A 92 -11.34 -3.86 -10.66
C ASP A 92 -12.20 -2.61 -10.94
N GLY A 93 -11.64 -1.64 -11.68
CA GLY A 93 -12.23 -0.34 -11.95
C GLY A 93 -11.84 0.77 -10.98
N ALA A 94 -10.93 0.51 -10.05
CA ALA A 94 -10.38 1.53 -9.18
C ALA A 94 -9.62 2.61 -9.97
N LYS A 95 -9.78 3.87 -9.58
CA LYS A 95 -8.99 5.01 -10.06
C LYS A 95 -7.61 5.06 -9.41
N SER A 96 -7.53 4.58 -8.17
CA SER A 96 -6.27 4.41 -7.46
C SER A 96 -6.40 3.43 -6.29
N VAL A 97 -5.31 2.79 -5.97
CA VAL A 97 -5.10 2.04 -4.71
C VAL A 97 -3.83 2.52 -4.04
N SER A 98 -3.73 2.38 -2.73
CA SER A 98 -2.46 2.62 -2.05
C SER A 98 -2.25 1.69 -0.86
N LEU A 99 -0.96 1.41 -0.57
CA LEU A 99 -0.52 1.04 0.77
C LEU A 99 -0.09 2.33 1.46
N SER A 100 -0.77 2.68 2.55
CA SER A 100 -0.47 3.81 3.40
C SER A 100 0.18 3.32 4.69
N ILE A 101 1.32 3.90 5.03
CA ILE A 101 2.02 3.65 6.28
C ILE A 101 1.78 4.85 7.18
N ASN A 102 1.30 4.59 8.39
CA ASN A 102 0.94 5.63 9.34
C ASN A 102 1.64 5.38 10.68
N ASP A 103 1.97 6.43 11.40
CA ASP A 103 2.30 6.37 12.81
C ASP A 103 1.04 6.57 13.68
N ALA A 104 1.21 6.91 14.94
CA ALA A 104 0.09 7.15 15.85
C ALA A 104 -0.67 8.45 15.55
N LYS A 105 -0.09 9.37 14.80
CA LYS A 105 -0.63 10.70 14.52
C LYS A 105 -1.17 10.80 13.10
N GLU A 106 -0.31 10.53 12.09
CA GLU A 106 -0.59 10.84 10.69
C GLU A 106 0.06 9.88 9.70
N HIS A 107 -0.10 10.18 8.42
CA HIS A 107 0.53 9.46 7.34
C HIS A 107 2.05 9.69 7.33
N VAL A 108 2.81 8.61 7.20
CA VAL A 108 4.28 8.63 7.11
C VAL A 108 4.74 8.50 5.66
N ALA A 109 4.20 7.50 4.96
CA ALA A 109 4.60 7.19 3.60
C ALA A 109 3.47 6.50 2.84
N ARG A 110 3.54 6.53 1.51
CA ARG A 110 2.56 5.91 0.64
C ARG A 110 3.18 5.35 -0.63
N VAL A 111 2.73 4.15 -1.02
CA VAL A 111 2.83 3.63 -2.37
C VAL A 111 1.47 3.77 -3.01
N LEU A 112 1.33 4.66 -4.00
CA LEU A 112 0.08 4.97 -4.68
C LEU A 112 0.14 4.49 -6.12
N ILE A 113 -0.84 3.71 -6.54
CA ILE A 113 -0.93 3.10 -7.86
C ILE A 113 -2.25 3.53 -8.50
N THR A 114 -2.15 3.99 -9.74
CA THR A 114 -3.27 4.28 -10.64
C THR A 114 -3.19 3.36 -11.86
N PRO A 115 -4.20 3.26 -12.72
CA PRO A 115 -4.10 2.47 -13.95
C PRO A 115 -2.93 2.85 -14.88
N THR A 116 -2.35 4.03 -14.70
CA THR A 116 -1.33 4.58 -15.62
C THR A 116 -0.07 5.09 -14.95
N ALA A 117 0.04 4.99 -13.62
CA ALA A 117 1.21 5.51 -12.91
C ALA A 117 1.42 4.87 -11.54
N LEU A 118 2.67 4.81 -11.14
CA LEU A 118 3.16 4.52 -9.81
C LEU A 118 3.74 5.78 -9.16
N ARG A 119 3.42 5.99 -7.88
CA ARG A 119 4.05 7.00 -7.04
C ARG A 119 4.54 6.39 -5.73
N VAL A 120 5.72 6.81 -5.31
CA VAL A 120 6.29 6.47 -3.99
C VAL A 120 6.64 7.79 -3.32
N LEU A 121 6.11 8.01 -2.14
CA LEU A 121 6.25 9.32 -1.47
C LEU A 121 6.30 9.19 0.06
N LYS A 122 6.93 10.19 0.68
CA LYS A 122 6.71 10.58 2.06
C LYS A 122 5.52 11.52 2.09
N ASP A 123 4.58 11.29 2.99
CA ASP A 123 3.41 12.18 3.17
C ASP A 123 3.77 13.44 3.98
N ASP A 124 2.93 14.47 3.87
CA ASP A 124 2.94 15.58 4.79
C ASP A 124 2.36 15.13 6.14
N HIS A 125 3.17 15.22 7.17
CA HIS A 125 2.88 14.58 8.46
C HIS A 125 2.13 15.49 9.43
N ASP A 126 2.12 16.79 9.20
CA ASP A 126 1.59 17.73 10.19
C ASP A 126 0.35 18.52 9.71
N HIS A 127 0.08 18.59 8.43
CA HIS A 127 -0.98 19.37 7.80
C HIS A 127 -0.92 20.89 8.11
N ASP A 128 0.15 21.35 8.75
CA ASP A 128 0.37 22.72 9.12
C ASP A 128 1.29 23.44 8.13
N GLY A 129 0.85 24.62 7.65
CA GLY A 129 1.65 25.43 6.74
C GLY A 129 1.76 24.84 5.32
N PRO A 130 2.90 25.05 4.64
CA PRO A 130 3.10 24.53 3.28
C PRO A 130 3.30 23.00 3.29
N ASP A 131 2.74 22.32 2.28
CA ASP A 131 2.90 20.87 2.07
C ASP A 131 4.39 20.46 2.05
N LYS A 132 4.76 19.56 2.94
CA LYS A 132 6.11 19.00 3.12
C LYS A 132 6.23 17.57 2.58
N SER A 133 5.26 17.10 1.81
CA SER A 133 5.36 15.80 1.15
C SER A 133 6.57 15.73 0.20
N VAL A 134 7.19 14.56 0.11
CA VAL A 134 8.35 14.34 -0.78
C VAL A 134 8.03 13.22 -1.75
N LEU A 135 7.98 13.53 -3.03
CA LEU A 135 7.77 12.56 -4.09
C LEU A 135 9.12 11.95 -4.52
N PHE A 136 9.36 10.68 -4.17
CA PHE A 136 10.59 9.97 -4.55
C PHE A 136 10.51 9.42 -5.96
N LEU A 137 9.36 8.85 -6.35
CA LEU A 137 9.11 8.37 -7.70
C LEU A 137 7.72 8.77 -8.17
N HIS A 138 7.65 9.24 -9.42
CA HIS A 138 6.42 9.32 -10.21
C HIS A 138 6.72 8.78 -11.60
N GLN A 139 6.34 7.54 -11.83
CA GLN A 139 6.62 6.80 -13.06
C GLN A 139 5.34 6.50 -13.82
N ALA A 140 5.35 6.73 -15.13
CA ALA A 140 4.32 6.20 -16.02
C ALA A 140 4.50 4.69 -16.13
N GLU A 141 3.48 3.95 -15.73
CA GLU A 141 3.41 2.49 -15.80
C GLU A 141 1.97 2.06 -15.98
N LYS A 142 1.74 1.06 -16.83
CA LYS A 142 0.40 0.57 -17.11
C LYS A 142 0.08 -0.63 -16.23
N PHE A 143 -0.94 -0.48 -15.39
CA PHE A 143 -1.52 -1.54 -14.57
C PHE A 143 -2.86 -1.97 -15.18
N GLU A 144 -2.86 -3.10 -15.88
CA GLU A 144 -4.05 -3.60 -16.55
C GLU A 144 -5.13 -4.01 -15.55
N ALA A 145 -6.37 -3.57 -15.81
CA ALA A 145 -7.51 -4.01 -15.00
C ALA A 145 -7.66 -5.54 -15.03
N GLY A 146 -8.00 -6.13 -13.90
CA GLY A 146 -8.14 -7.58 -13.79
C GLY A 146 -6.82 -8.35 -13.64
N THR A 147 -5.67 -7.70 -13.72
CA THR A 147 -4.35 -8.33 -13.55
C THR A 147 -3.86 -8.18 -12.10
N TRP A 148 -3.30 -9.26 -11.57
CA TRP A 148 -2.66 -9.26 -10.26
C TRP A 148 -1.25 -8.70 -10.32
N HIS A 149 -0.93 -7.80 -9.40
CA HIS A 149 0.36 -7.18 -9.21
C HIS A 149 0.83 -7.37 -7.77
N ARG A 150 2.12 -7.58 -7.57
CA ARG A 150 2.72 -7.75 -6.24
C ARG A 150 3.50 -6.52 -5.83
N VAL A 151 3.29 -6.08 -4.59
CA VAL A 151 4.06 -5.01 -3.96
C VAL A 151 4.87 -5.60 -2.81
N VAL A 152 6.13 -5.22 -2.72
CA VAL A 152 6.99 -5.40 -1.54
C VAL A 152 7.43 -4.02 -1.07
N LEU A 153 7.10 -3.67 0.16
CA LEU A 153 7.54 -2.45 0.82
C LEU A 153 8.50 -2.80 1.96
N GLU A 154 9.63 -2.15 1.99
CA GLU A 154 10.68 -2.35 2.98
C GLU A 154 10.97 -1.02 3.67
N MET A 155 11.05 -1.01 4.99
CA MET A 155 11.49 0.17 5.76
C MET A 155 12.54 -0.25 6.77
N VAL A 156 13.72 0.36 6.72
CA VAL A 156 14.82 0.16 7.67
C VAL A 156 15.46 1.52 7.97
N GLY A 157 15.47 1.89 9.24
CA GLY A 157 15.97 3.19 9.69
C GLY A 157 15.28 4.34 8.97
N ASP A 158 16.05 5.17 8.28
CA ASP A 158 15.55 6.33 7.51
C ASP A 158 15.14 6.00 6.07
N THR A 159 15.22 4.74 5.67
CA THR A 159 15.10 4.35 4.26
C THR A 159 13.83 3.54 4.01
N LEU A 160 13.09 3.91 2.97
CA LEU A 160 11.97 3.18 2.40
C LEU A 160 12.34 2.66 1.01
N VAL A 161 12.02 1.40 0.71
CA VAL A 161 12.10 0.81 -0.63
C VAL A 161 10.75 0.20 -1.00
N ALA A 162 10.26 0.49 -2.19
CA ALA A 162 9.07 -0.15 -2.75
C ALA A 162 9.43 -0.86 -4.05
N THR A 163 9.03 -2.12 -4.18
CA THR A 163 9.24 -2.92 -5.39
C THR A 163 7.90 -3.47 -5.88
N ILE A 164 7.62 -3.28 -7.17
CA ILE A 164 6.40 -3.77 -7.82
C ILE A 164 6.78 -4.83 -8.85
N ASP A 165 6.16 -6.00 -8.77
CA ASP A 165 6.35 -7.17 -9.65
C ASP A 165 7.81 -7.63 -9.77
N GLY A 166 8.68 -7.28 -8.80
CA GLY A 166 10.12 -7.53 -8.88
C GLY A 166 10.85 -6.77 -9.98
N LYS A 167 10.19 -5.82 -10.64
CA LYS A 167 10.71 -5.12 -11.84
C LYS A 167 10.95 -3.64 -11.59
N ILE A 168 9.99 -2.96 -10.97
CA ILE A 168 10.08 -1.53 -10.71
C ILE A 168 10.43 -1.35 -9.24
N SER A 169 11.54 -0.69 -8.96
CA SER A 169 11.93 -0.36 -7.60
C SER A 169 12.17 1.13 -7.45
N ALA A 170 11.75 1.65 -6.31
CA ALA A 170 12.01 3.02 -5.90
C ALA A 170 12.44 3.06 -4.44
N PHE A 171 13.26 4.03 -4.07
CA PHE A 171 13.58 4.28 -2.67
C PHE A 171 13.60 5.76 -2.35
N GLY A 172 13.43 6.05 -1.07
CA GLY A 172 13.58 7.39 -0.52
C GLY A 172 14.11 7.35 0.89
N ARG A 173 14.61 8.49 1.37
CA ARG A 173 15.11 8.66 2.74
C ARG A 173 14.47 9.86 3.39
N ASP A 174 14.07 9.68 4.63
CA ASP A 174 13.57 10.75 5.49
C ASP A 174 13.66 10.33 6.96
N ASP A 175 13.99 11.25 7.85
CA ASP A 175 14.08 10.96 9.28
C ASP A 175 12.75 10.54 9.91
N LEU A 176 11.62 10.93 9.30
CA LEU A 176 10.28 10.51 9.72
C LEU A 176 10.12 8.98 9.65
N PHE A 177 10.84 8.29 8.76
CA PHE A 177 10.77 6.83 8.65
C PHE A 177 11.31 6.08 9.87
N LYS A 178 12.06 6.76 10.74
CA LYS A 178 12.55 6.21 12.02
C LYS A 178 11.46 6.14 13.10
N ALA A 179 10.32 6.81 12.90
CA ALA A 179 9.21 6.74 13.84
C ALA A 179 8.60 5.33 13.93
N GLU A 180 8.05 4.95 15.09
CA GLU A 180 7.24 3.74 15.21
C GLU A 180 5.97 3.90 14.36
N LYS A 181 5.69 2.93 13.48
CA LYS A 181 4.48 2.89 12.66
C LYS A 181 3.40 2.14 13.45
N ALA A 182 2.19 2.63 13.41
CA ALA A 182 1.07 2.13 14.21
C ALA A 182 0.07 1.31 13.39
N ASN A 183 -0.05 1.57 12.10
CA ASN A 183 -1.09 0.95 11.30
C ASN A 183 -0.84 1.10 9.78
N PRO A 184 -0.27 0.13 9.11
CA PRO A 184 -0.35 0.03 7.66
C PRO A 184 -1.80 -0.18 7.22
N GLY A 185 -2.16 0.33 6.04
CA GLY A 185 -3.52 0.18 5.55
C GLY A 185 -3.66 0.33 4.05
N PHE A 186 -4.77 -0.17 3.54
CA PHE A 186 -5.13 0.01 2.14
C PHE A 186 -6.11 1.16 1.96
N THR A 187 -6.00 1.80 0.80
CA THR A 187 -7.02 2.71 0.30
C THR A 187 -7.44 2.32 -1.11
N CYS A 188 -8.68 2.62 -1.48
CA CYS A 188 -9.19 2.43 -2.82
C CYS A 188 -10.11 3.59 -3.18
N ALA A 189 -9.85 4.24 -4.30
CA ALA A 189 -10.73 5.26 -4.87
C ALA A 189 -11.28 4.79 -6.23
N GLY A 190 -12.52 5.13 -6.53
CA GLY A 190 -13.25 4.69 -7.70
C GLY A 190 -14.08 3.43 -7.44
N GLN A 191 -14.25 2.55 -8.45
CA GLN A 191 -15.19 1.44 -8.33
C GLN A 191 -14.74 0.42 -7.28
N SER A 192 -13.70 -0.38 -7.59
CA SER A 192 -13.17 -1.36 -6.64
C SER A 192 -11.77 -1.82 -6.97
N ALA A 193 -11.13 -2.40 -5.99
CA ALA A 193 -9.91 -3.18 -6.11
C ALA A 193 -10.00 -4.42 -5.22
N THR A 194 -9.24 -5.43 -5.54
CA THR A 194 -9.11 -6.63 -4.70
C THR A 194 -7.67 -6.77 -4.23
N PHE A 195 -7.50 -7.08 -2.93
CA PHE A 195 -6.20 -7.31 -2.30
C PHE A 195 -6.13 -8.75 -1.79
N ARG A 196 -4.92 -9.35 -1.81
CA ARG A 196 -4.70 -10.68 -1.24
C ARG A 196 -3.27 -10.86 -0.73
N HIS A 197 -3.04 -11.91 0.05
CA HIS A 197 -1.74 -12.34 0.55
C HIS A 197 -0.97 -11.24 1.28
N LEU A 198 -1.65 -10.49 2.17
CA LEU A 198 -0.95 -9.53 3.04
C LEU A 198 -0.11 -10.30 4.05
N ALA A 199 1.19 -10.01 4.05
CA ALA A 199 2.07 -10.48 5.09
C ALA A 199 3.06 -9.38 5.49
N ILE A 200 3.36 -9.30 6.78
CA ILE A 200 4.27 -8.30 7.36
C ILE A 200 5.25 -9.01 8.28
N TRP A 201 6.51 -8.71 8.11
CA TRP A 201 7.61 -9.20 8.95
C TRP A 201 8.29 -8.02 9.63
N SER A 202 8.76 -8.21 10.86
CA SER A 202 9.82 -7.34 11.39
C SER A 202 11.07 -7.49 10.54
N ALA A 203 11.92 -6.48 10.56
CA ALA A 203 13.22 -6.54 9.90
C ALA A 203 14.32 -6.22 10.90
N LYS A 204 15.55 -6.68 10.59
CA LYS A 204 16.73 -6.27 11.35
C LYS A 204 17.03 -4.80 11.08
N ALA A 205 17.60 -4.12 12.08
CA ALA A 205 17.93 -2.70 11.98
C ALA A 205 19.03 -2.40 10.96
N GLU A 206 19.85 -3.42 10.61
CA GLU A 206 20.92 -3.26 9.63
C GLU A 206 20.41 -3.63 8.24
N PRO A 207 20.67 -2.78 7.22
CA PRO A 207 20.44 -3.12 5.82
C PRO A 207 21.24 -4.35 5.38
N LYS A 208 20.78 -5.01 4.31
CA LYS A 208 21.56 -6.05 3.63
C LYS A 208 22.89 -5.49 3.10
N ASP A 209 23.93 -6.29 3.11
CA ASP A 209 25.26 -5.92 2.54
C ASP A 209 25.12 -5.52 1.07
N SER A 210 24.23 -6.17 0.30
CA SER A 210 23.97 -5.88 -1.10
C SER A 210 23.22 -4.55 -1.33
N TRP A 211 22.70 -3.90 -0.27
CA TRP A 211 21.91 -2.67 -0.41
C TRP A 211 22.69 -1.52 -1.07
N LYS A 212 23.97 -1.39 -0.73
CA LYS A 212 24.81 -0.33 -1.30
C LYS A 212 24.83 -0.39 -2.83
N GLU A 213 24.99 -1.58 -3.39
CA GLU A 213 25.00 -1.77 -4.85
C GLU A 213 23.59 -1.63 -5.43
N ALA A 214 22.60 -2.23 -4.79
CA ALA A 214 21.21 -2.15 -5.22
C ALA A 214 20.71 -0.72 -5.28
N SER A 215 21.01 0.10 -4.28
CA SER A 215 20.56 1.50 -4.21
C SER A 215 21.10 2.36 -5.36
N VAL A 216 22.35 2.11 -5.82
CA VAL A 216 22.90 2.81 -6.98
C VAL A 216 22.12 2.47 -8.25
N LYS A 217 21.87 1.18 -8.50
CA LYS A 217 21.10 0.72 -9.67
C LYS A 217 19.66 1.27 -9.66
N ILE A 218 19.01 1.27 -8.50
CA ILE A 218 17.66 1.82 -8.36
C ILE A 218 17.67 3.33 -8.61
N ALA A 219 18.64 4.08 -8.06
CA ALA A 219 18.72 5.51 -8.27
C ALA A 219 18.90 5.88 -9.76
N GLU A 220 19.68 5.10 -10.51
CA GLU A 220 19.82 5.27 -11.95
C GLU A 220 18.51 4.97 -12.68
N ALA A 221 17.85 3.88 -12.34
CA ALA A 221 16.55 3.53 -12.92
C ALA A 221 15.48 4.60 -12.63
N MET A 222 15.42 5.13 -11.40
CA MET A 222 14.49 6.20 -11.02
C MET A 222 14.74 7.49 -11.84
N LYS A 223 15.98 7.83 -12.16
CA LYS A 223 16.31 8.99 -13.02
C LYS A 223 15.85 8.77 -14.47
N ALA A 224 15.96 7.54 -14.96
CA ALA A 224 15.60 7.17 -16.32
C ALA A 224 14.09 6.87 -16.48
N ALA A 225 13.33 6.76 -15.37
CA ALA A 225 11.93 6.37 -15.39
C ALA A 225 11.07 7.31 -16.25
N PRO A 226 10.14 6.78 -17.06
CA PRO A 226 9.21 7.58 -17.83
C PRO A 226 8.38 8.47 -16.90
N LYS A 227 8.37 9.77 -17.15
CA LYS A 227 7.59 10.71 -16.35
C LYS A 227 6.17 10.76 -16.91
N PRO A 228 5.13 10.76 -16.05
CA PRO A 228 3.78 11.01 -16.50
C PRO A 228 3.68 12.38 -17.18
N PRO A 229 2.76 12.55 -18.15
CA PRO A 229 2.53 13.85 -18.75
C PRO A 229 2.10 14.85 -17.67
N ALA A 230 2.57 16.08 -17.78
CA ALA A 230 2.17 17.15 -16.87
C ALA A 230 0.64 17.27 -16.85
N PRO A 231 0.00 17.46 -15.68
CA PRO A 231 -1.45 17.53 -15.59
C PRO A 231 -1.97 18.78 -16.30
N ALA A 232 -2.41 18.63 -17.54
CA ALA A 232 -2.97 19.73 -18.36
C ALA A 232 -4.33 20.26 -17.84
N ALA A 233 -4.94 19.60 -16.85
CA ALA A 233 -6.31 19.88 -16.42
C ALA A 233 -6.49 20.32 -14.97
N ALA A 234 -5.55 20.08 -14.07
CA ALA A 234 -5.72 20.45 -12.64
C ALA A 234 -5.73 21.96 -12.41
N ALA A 235 -5.01 22.72 -13.23
CA ALA A 235 -4.99 24.19 -13.16
C ALA A 235 -6.34 24.82 -13.58
N LYS A 236 -7.05 24.23 -14.55
CA LYS A 236 -8.36 24.75 -15.00
C LYS A 236 -9.49 24.46 -14.00
N ALA A 237 -9.46 23.34 -13.30
CA ALA A 237 -10.48 22.99 -12.31
C ALA A 237 -10.39 23.86 -11.02
N LYS A 238 -9.20 24.21 -10.54
CA LYS A 238 -9.02 25.15 -9.42
C LYS A 238 -9.48 26.58 -9.78
N ALA A 239 -9.21 27.02 -11.00
CA ALA A 239 -9.64 28.36 -11.47
C ALA A 239 -11.18 28.44 -11.67
N ALA A 240 -11.84 27.36 -12.08
CA ALA A 240 -13.30 27.31 -12.22
C ALA A 240 -14.03 27.31 -10.85
N LYS A 241 -13.49 26.61 -9.83
CA LYS A 241 -14.05 26.63 -8.47
C LYS A 241 -13.85 27.98 -7.75
N ALA A 242 -12.78 28.72 -8.05
CA ALA A 242 -12.55 30.04 -7.47
C ALA A 242 -13.52 31.12 -8.04
N LYS A 243 -14.03 30.93 -9.27
CA LYS A 243 -15.01 31.86 -9.90
C LYS A 243 -16.47 31.57 -9.53
N ALA A 244 -16.77 30.45 -8.88
CA ALA A 244 -18.13 30.02 -8.52
C ALA A 244 -18.53 30.33 -7.07
N LYS A 245 -17.85 31.27 -6.39
CA LYS A 245 -18.30 31.75 -5.07
C LYS A 245 -19.50 32.66 -5.27
N PRO A 246 -20.70 32.36 -4.76
CA PRO A 246 -21.85 33.24 -4.91
C PRO A 246 -21.60 34.56 -4.19
N ALA A 247 -21.95 35.64 -4.86
CA ALA A 247 -21.98 36.99 -4.25
C ALA A 247 -22.97 37.00 -3.08
N THR A 248 -22.52 37.39 -1.94
CA THR A 248 -23.36 37.66 -0.76
C THR A 248 -24.34 38.74 -1.08
N GLU A 249 -25.62 38.46 -0.98
CA GLU A 249 -26.74 39.41 -1.06
C GLU A 249 -26.62 40.46 0.07
N PRO A 250 -26.84 41.75 -0.22
CA PRO A 250 -26.80 42.77 0.84
C PRO A 250 -28.09 42.68 1.68
N ALA A 251 -27.88 42.66 2.99
CA ALA A 251 -28.95 42.74 3.98
C ALA A 251 -29.77 44.05 3.82
N LYS A 252 -31.09 43.92 3.82
CA LYS A 252 -32.06 44.98 4.10
C LYS A 252 -32.38 45.02 5.59
#